data_825857505bc13d8e6e2b1bf5ad47a028
#
_entry.id   825857505bc13d8e6e2b1bf5ad47a028
#
_cell.length_a   1.000
_cell.length_b   1.000
_cell.length_c   1.000
_cell.angle_alpha   90.00
_cell.angle_beta   90.00
_cell.angle_gamma   90.00
#
_symmetry.space_group_name_H-M   'P 1'
#
loop_
_entity.id
_entity.type
_entity.pdbx_description
1 polymer ?
#
loop_
_entity_poly.entity_id
_entity_poly.type
_entity_poly.pdbx_seq_one_letter_code
_entity_poly.pdbx_strand_id
1 'polypeptide(L)'
;MTKSFIKSSSVVTVMTLLSRILGLVRDFIIAKYFGANGLSDAFLVAFRIPNFFRRLFAEGAFSQAFIPILTDSKINQNDDELQEVINHIATKLLSILILVTIVVVVLAPLVMFVFAWGFYFKTDQSHYFLASDMLRITFPYLLLISLTALSGAILNTYDNFSVPAFTPVLLNISLILSAIFLAKYLDTPIMALAWGVLIGGVAQLLFQIPFLRKLHRLPKLKFGPHPAIQTLKKRMLPALFGVSVSQINLLIDTMIASTLIAGSVSWLYYSDRLLELPLALIGIALATVALAKLSNCYAKNDSDGFEQTIDKALIYGLILGLPSSIGLVMLADGLIITLFQYDAFNASDAMQSALSLQAYGSGLLAFIAVKILAPVFLSRGDTKTPVKAGVAAMSSNIILNLILSHYFGHDGLAAATSISALLNAVLLYYFLTKQSIFQLNSAFYKMLIKVALSSIIMLSYIYYASPTTDSYIQADAIQRVIMLSRTILVSAGIYFASLYVIGLRVKQL
;
A
#
# COMPACT_ATOMS: atom_id res chain seq x y z
N MET A 1 -6.24 29.50 6.12
CA MET A 1 -7.00 28.25 5.89
C MET A 1 -8.39 28.42 6.46
N THR A 2 -9.43 28.26 5.68
CA THR A 2 -10.82 28.41 6.16
C THR A 2 -11.18 27.28 7.11
N LYS A 3 -12.03 27.57 8.15
CA LYS A 3 -12.52 26.56 9.11
C LYS A 3 -13.13 25.31 8.43
N SER A 4 -13.70 25.48 7.25
CA SER A 4 -14.24 24.40 6.41
C SER A 4 -13.15 23.43 5.93
N PHE A 5 -12.01 23.92 5.45
CA PHE A 5 -10.90 23.08 4.97
C PHE A 5 -10.29 22.21 6.08
N ILE A 6 -10.09 22.80 7.28
CA ILE A 6 -9.58 22.06 8.46
C ILE A 6 -10.56 20.95 8.85
N LYS A 7 -11.87 21.25 8.88
CA LYS A 7 -12.91 20.27 9.21
C LYS A 7 -12.94 19.11 8.19
N SER A 8 -12.90 19.41 6.90
CA SER A 8 -12.88 18.36 5.86
C SER A 8 -11.64 17.49 5.94
N SER A 9 -10.46 18.10 6.14
CA SER A 9 -9.20 17.38 6.29
C SER A 9 -9.21 16.46 7.53
N SER A 10 -9.73 16.94 8.67
CA SER A 10 -9.84 16.14 9.90
C SER A 10 -10.77 14.94 9.69
N VAL A 11 -11.91 15.12 9.03
CA VAL A 11 -12.84 14.02 8.74
C VAL A 11 -12.20 12.97 7.85
N VAL A 12 -11.51 13.37 6.78
CA VAL A 12 -10.79 12.44 5.89
C VAL A 12 -9.72 11.67 6.67
N THR A 13 -8.97 12.34 7.54
CA THR A 13 -7.93 11.69 8.38
C THR A 13 -8.54 10.63 9.30
N VAL A 14 -9.64 10.96 10.00
CA VAL A 14 -10.33 10.02 10.89
C VAL A 14 -10.88 8.82 10.12
N MET A 15 -11.51 9.04 8.96
CA MET A 15 -12.05 7.95 8.13
C MET A 15 -10.94 7.05 7.58
N THR A 16 -9.81 7.64 7.19
CA THR A 16 -8.63 6.89 6.75
C THR A 16 -8.05 6.04 7.88
N LEU A 17 -7.94 6.60 9.09
CA LEU A 17 -7.48 5.86 10.26
C LEU A 17 -8.42 4.70 10.60
N LEU A 18 -9.72 4.94 10.61
CA LEU A 18 -10.75 3.91 10.82
C LEU A 18 -10.63 2.78 9.79
N SER A 19 -10.45 3.13 8.51
CA SER A 19 -10.27 2.15 7.44
C SER A 19 -9.00 1.31 7.64
N ARG A 20 -7.90 1.90 8.11
CA ARG A 20 -6.64 1.18 8.40
C ARG A 20 -6.78 0.23 9.57
N ILE A 21 -7.44 0.67 10.67
CA ILE A 21 -7.70 -0.19 11.83
C ILE A 21 -8.61 -1.37 11.41
N LEU A 22 -9.67 -1.11 10.68
CA LEU A 22 -10.56 -2.18 10.19
C LEU A 22 -9.85 -3.09 9.18
N GLY A 23 -8.90 -2.58 8.41
CA GLY A 23 -8.03 -3.38 7.56
C GLY A 23 -7.18 -4.36 8.35
N LEU A 24 -6.59 -3.93 9.46
CA LEU A 24 -5.84 -4.80 10.37
C LEU A 24 -6.75 -5.85 11.03
N VAL A 25 -7.93 -5.45 11.51
CA VAL A 25 -8.93 -6.37 12.09
C VAL A 25 -9.37 -7.43 11.05
N ARG A 26 -9.59 -7.01 9.81
CA ARG A 26 -9.89 -7.92 8.70
C ARG A 26 -8.75 -8.94 8.50
N ASP A 27 -7.51 -8.48 8.43
CA ASP A 27 -6.35 -9.34 8.20
C ASP A 27 -6.15 -10.32 9.38
N PHE A 28 -6.36 -9.87 10.62
CA PHE A 28 -6.43 -10.71 11.80
C PHE A 28 -7.50 -11.81 11.69
N ILE A 29 -8.72 -11.44 11.28
CA ILE A 29 -9.84 -12.39 11.15
C ILE A 29 -9.56 -13.39 10.03
N ILE A 30 -9.04 -12.94 8.89
CA ILE A 30 -8.66 -13.83 7.77
C ILE A 30 -7.58 -14.82 8.23
N ALA A 31 -6.53 -14.34 8.90
CA ALA A 31 -5.48 -15.20 9.46
C ALA A 31 -6.07 -16.23 10.43
N LYS A 32 -6.89 -15.78 11.36
CA LYS A 32 -7.50 -16.64 12.39
C LYS A 32 -8.36 -17.77 11.80
N TYR A 33 -9.20 -17.46 10.81
CA TYR A 33 -10.16 -18.44 10.28
C TYR A 33 -9.59 -19.30 9.16
N PHE A 34 -8.63 -18.82 8.38
CA PHE A 34 -8.15 -19.51 7.17
C PHE A 34 -6.65 -19.85 7.21
N GLY A 35 -5.87 -19.22 8.10
CA GLY A 35 -4.43 -19.47 8.22
C GLY A 35 -3.62 -19.00 7.01
N ALA A 36 -2.38 -19.50 6.89
CA ALA A 36 -1.49 -19.24 5.78
C ALA A 36 -1.17 -20.55 5.05
N ASN A 37 -2.00 -20.94 4.12
CA ASN A 37 -1.90 -22.20 3.37
C ASN A 37 -2.22 -21.97 1.88
N GLY A 38 -2.19 -23.03 1.08
CA GLY A 38 -2.44 -22.95 -0.36
C GLY A 38 -3.82 -22.40 -0.74
N LEU A 39 -4.85 -22.59 0.09
CA LEU A 39 -6.18 -22.03 -0.14
C LEU A 39 -6.17 -20.52 0.09
N SER A 40 -5.50 -20.05 1.14
CA SER A 40 -5.31 -18.62 1.43
C SER A 40 -4.46 -17.95 0.35
N ASP A 41 -3.41 -18.63 -0.14
CA ASP A 41 -2.61 -18.17 -1.27
C ASP A 41 -3.46 -18.00 -2.54
N ALA A 42 -4.34 -18.96 -2.83
CA ALA A 42 -5.25 -18.88 -3.98
C ALA A 42 -6.16 -17.65 -3.91
N PHE A 43 -6.74 -17.35 -2.75
CA PHE A 43 -7.54 -16.15 -2.55
C PHE A 43 -6.70 -14.87 -2.70
N LEU A 44 -5.53 -14.79 -2.05
CA LEU A 44 -4.69 -13.60 -2.08
C LEU A 44 -4.22 -13.29 -3.51
N VAL A 45 -3.85 -14.30 -4.29
CA VAL A 45 -3.49 -14.12 -5.70
C VAL A 45 -4.70 -13.68 -6.52
N ALA A 46 -5.86 -14.36 -6.38
CA ALA A 46 -7.07 -14.00 -7.10
C ALA A 46 -7.54 -12.57 -6.80
N PHE A 47 -7.41 -12.12 -5.56
CA PHE A 47 -7.78 -10.77 -5.14
C PHE A 47 -6.73 -9.72 -5.53
N ARG A 48 -5.46 -10.10 -5.66
CA ARG A 48 -4.37 -9.19 -6.05
C ARG A 48 -4.56 -8.67 -7.48
N ILE A 49 -5.13 -9.47 -8.39
CA ILE A 49 -5.37 -9.08 -9.79
C ILE A 49 -6.36 -7.92 -9.89
N PRO A 50 -7.62 -7.98 -9.40
CA PRO A 50 -8.52 -6.84 -9.44
C PRO A 50 -7.99 -5.63 -8.65
N ASN A 51 -7.24 -5.82 -7.56
CA ASN A 51 -6.59 -4.74 -6.83
C ASN A 51 -5.50 -4.04 -7.64
N PHE A 52 -4.70 -4.77 -8.42
CA PHE A 52 -3.74 -4.19 -9.35
C PHE A 52 -4.45 -3.27 -10.34
N PHE A 53 -5.49 -3.74 -11.01
CA PHE A 53 -6.26 -2.93 -11.95
C PHE A 53 -6.98 -1.75 -11.27
N ARG A 54 -7.45 -1.92 -10.03
CA ARG A 54 -8.03 -0.84 -9.23
C ARG A 54 -7.02 0.28 -8.99
N ARG A 55 -5.81 -0.05 -8.55
CA ARG A 55 -4.74 0.93 -8.31
C ARG A 55 -4.30 1.62 -9.61
N LEU A 56 -4.25 0.87 -10.70
CA LEU A 56 -3.84 1.37 -12.00
C LEU A 56 -4.89 2.31 -12.60
N PHE A 57 -6.16 1.88 -12.65
CA PHE A 57 -7.23 2.60 -13.32
C PHE A 57 -7.99 3.54 -12.38
N ALA A 58 -8.57 3.03 -11.29
CA ALA A 58 -9.51 3.78 -10.48
C ALA A 58 -8.85 4.85 -9.60
N GLU A 59 -7.81 4.50 -8.88
CA GLU A 59 -7.13 5.40 -7.93
C GLU A 59 -5.98 6.19 -8.60
N GLY A 60 -5.35 5.59 -9.61
CA GLY A 60 -4.19 6.18 -10.29
C GLY A 60 -4.59 7.08 -11.46
N ALA A 61 -4.50 6.51 -12.66
CA ALA A 61 -4.60 7.27 -13.91
C ALA A 61 -5.96 7.92 -14.15
N PHE A 62 -7.07 7.23 -13.81
CA PHE A 62 -8.41 7.76 -14.04
C PHE A 62 -8.67 9.00 -13.16
N SER A 63 -8.44 8.91 -11.86
CA SER A 63 -8.69 10.03 -10.94
C SER A 63 -7.84 11.24 -11.28
N GLN A 64 -6.56 11.04 -11.64
CA GLN A 64 -5.65 12.12 -12.05
C GLN A 64 -6.08 12.80 -13.35
N ALA A 65 -6.69 12.07 -14.28
CA ALA A 65 -7.16 12.62 -15.54
C ALA A 65 -8.57 13.21 -15.45
N PHE A 66 -9.47 12.57 -14.68
CA PHE A 66 -10.90 12.93 -14.63
C PHE A 66 -11.20 14.14 -13.74
N ILE A 67 -10.59 14.24 -12.55
CA ILE A 67 -10.88 15.33 -11.62
C ILE A 67 -10.61 16.71 -12.25
N PRO A 68 -9.49 16.98 -12.95
CA PRO A 68 -9.26 18.25 -13.61
C PRO A 68 -10.26 18.55 -14.72
N ILE A 69 -10.71 17.54 -15.49
CA ILE A 69 -11.72 17.71 -16.53
C ILE A 69 -13.05 18.13 -15.91
N LEU A 70 -13.44 17.43 -14.84
CA LEU A 70 -14.70 17.71 -14.15
C LEU A 70 -14.70 19.10 -13.49
N THR A 71 -13.58 19.49 -12.89
CA THR A 71 -13.43 20.81 -12.26
C THR A 71 -13.47 21.92 -13.30
N ASP A 72 -12.78 21.74 -14.42
CA ASP A 72 -12.79 22.69 -15.54
C ASP A 72 -14.20 22.86 -16.12
N SER A 73 -14.90 21.73 -16.36
CA SER A 73 -16.30 21.76 -16.82
C SER A 73 -17.24 22.42 -15.81
N LYS A 74 -17.03 22.21 -14.51
CA LYS A 74 -17.84 22.85 -13.45
C LYS A 74 -17.67 24.37 -13.40
N ILE A 75 -16.47 24.88 -13.74
CA ILE A 75 -16.17 26.31 -13.69
C ILE A 75 -16.63 27.01 -14.99
N ASN A 76 -16.40 26.38 -16.13
CA ASN A 76 -16.49 27.01 -17.44
C ASN A 76 -17.75 26.65 -18.24
N GLN A 77 -18.54 25.68 -17.79
CA GLN A 77 -19.73 25.19 -18.47
C GLN A 77 -20.98 25.34 -17.62
N ASN A 78 -22.14 25.26 -18.25
CA ASN A 78 -23.41 25.22 -17.53
C ASN A 78 -23.69 23.83 -16.94
N ASP A 79 -24.69 23.73 -16.08
CA ASP A 79 -25.04 22.51 -15.34
C ASP A 79 -25.42 21.34 -16.25
N ASP A 80 -26.04 21.60 -17.41
CA ASP A 80 -26.44 20.57 -18.37
C ASP A 80 -25.23 20.02 -19.12
N GLU A 81 -24.31 20.87 -19.56
CA GLU A 81 -23.06 20.46 -20.22
C GLU A 81 -22.17 19.64 -19.28
N LEU A 82 -22.05 20.06 -18.01
CA LEU A 82 -21.35 19.30 -16.99
C LEU A 82 -21.97 17.90 -16.81
N GLN A 83 -23.31 17.81 -16.78
CA GLN A 83 -24.01 16.55 -16.69
C GLN A 83 -23.76 15.67 -17.94
N GLU A 84 -23.66 16.28 -19.14
CA GLU A 84 -23.30 15.57 -20.36
C GLU A 84 -21.89 14.97 -20.30
N VAL A 85 -20.90 15.74 -19.82
CA VAL A 85 -19.53 15.24 -19.61
C VAL A 85 -19.55 14.03 -18.69
N ILE A 86 -20.24 14.11 -17.53
CA ILE A 86 -20.38 13.00 -16.59
C ILE A 86 -21.01 11.77 -17.26
N ASN A 87 -22.13 11.96 -17.98
CA ASN A 87 -22.85 10.88 -18.61
C ASN A 87 -22.03 10.14 -19.68
N HIS A 88 -21.36 10.87 -20.57
CA HIS A 88 -20.54 10.29 -21.62
C HIS A 88 -19.31 9.55 -21.06
N ILE A 89 -18.62 10.14 -20.07
CA ILE A 89 -17.46 9.49 -19.44
C ILE A 89 -17.89 8.25 -18.67
N ALA A 90 -18.97 8.33 -17.87
CA ALA A 90 -19.50 7.20 -17.11
C ALA A 90 -19.93 6.04 -18.04
N THR A 91 -20.64 6.36 -19.13
CA THR A 91 -21.08 5.34 -20.10
C THR A 91 -19.90 4.67 -20.78
N LYS A 92 -18.88 5.46 -21.18
CA LYS A 92 -17.68 4.90 -21.83
C LYS A 92 -16.87 4.03 -20.87
N LEU A 93 -16.69 4.50 -19.63
CA LEU A 93 -16.01 3.75 -18.57
C LEU A 93 -16.75 2.44 -18.29
N LEU A 94 -18.07 2.50 -18.07
CA LEU A 94 -18.91 1.33 -17.83
C LEU A 94 -18.80 0.30 -18.97
N SER A 95 -18.90 0.75 -20.23
CA SER A 95 -18.83 -0.14 -21.41
C SER A 95 -17.48 -0.86 -21.50
N ILE A 96 -16.38 -0.14 -21.27
CA ILE A 96 -15.03 -0.74 -21.28
C ILE A 96 -14.88 -1.73 -20.13
N LEU A 97 -15.33 -1.36 -18.91
CA LEU A 97 -15.20 -2.21 -17.74
C LEU A 97 -16.05 -3.47 -17.82
N ILE A 98 -17.26 -3.40 -18.39
CA ILE A 98 -18.09 -4.58 -18.66
C ILE A 98 -17.37 -5.52 -19.62
N LEU A 99 -16.86 -4.99 -20.74
CA LEU A 99 -16.13 -5.80 -21.72
C LEU A 99 -14.91 -6.47 -21.09
N VAL A 100 -14.08 -5.70 -20.36
CA VAL A 100 -12.89 -6.24 -19.69
C VAL A 100 -13.28 -7.29 -18.63
N THR A 101 -14.35 -7.04 -17.88
CA THR A 101 -14.85 -7.98 -16.87
C THR A 101 -15.29 -9.28 -17.51
N ILE A 102 -16.08 -9.24 -18.58
CA ILE A 102 -16.53 -10.44 -19.29
C ILE A 102 -15.33 -11.22 -19.83
N VAL A 103 -14.39 -10.54 -20.48
CA VAL A 103 -13.19 -11.17 -21.05
C VAL A 103 -12.37 -11.87 -19.96
N VAL A 104 -12.11 -11.20 -18.84
CA VAL A 104 -11.31 -11.79 -17.75
C VAL A 104 -12.06 -12.91 -17.03
N VAL A 105 -13.36 -12.79 -16.81
CA VAL A 105 -14.18 -13.85 -16.19
C VAL A 105 -14.20 -15.11 -17.04
N VAL A 106 -14.35 -14.96 -18.36
CA VAL A 106 -14.32 -16.09 -19.31
C VAL A 106 -12.92 -16.70 -19.40
N LEU A 107 -11.89 -15.85 -19.45
CA LEU A 107 -10.49 -16.27 -19.56
C LEU A 107 -9.79 -16.39 -18.21
N ALA A 108 -10.53 -16.52 -17.09
CA ALA A 108 -9.95 -16.54 -15.75
C ALA A 108 -8.84 -17.59 -15.58
N PRO A 109 -8.93 -18.83 -16.09
CA PRO A 109 -7.83 -19.78 -16.04
C PRO A 109 -6.58 -19.28 -16.77
N LEU A 110 -6.73 -18.69 -17.96
CA LEU A 110 -5.60 -18.14 -18.71
C LEU A 110 -4.94 -16.97 -17.96
N VAL A 111 -5.74 -16.08 -17.38
CA VAL A 111 -5.24 -14.98 -16.57
C VAL A 111 -4.50 -15.52 -15.33
N MET A 112 -5.06 -16.53 -14.67
CA MET A 112 -4.40 -17.20 -13.54
C MET A 112 -3.09 -17.88 -13.96
N PHE A 113 -3.06 -18.52 -15.13
CA PHE A 113 -1.82 -19.08 -15.68
C PHE A 113 -0.74 -18.00 -15.85
N VAL A 114 -1.09 -16.80 -16.30
CA VAL A 114 -0.11 -15.70 -16.44
C VAL A 114 0.35 -15.18 -15.07
N PHE A 115 -0.55 -14.98 -14.12
CA PHE A 115 -0.23 -14.33 -12.84
C PHE A 115 0.16 -15.27 -11.70
N ALA A 116 -0.08 -16.57 -11.84
CA ALA A 116 0.25 -17.58 -10.85
C ALA A 116 0.55 -18.94 -11.49
N TRP A 117 1.38 -18.93 -12.53
CA TRP A 117 1.81 -20.12 -13.24
C TRP A 117 2.33 -21.24 -12.33
N GLY A 118 2.95 -20.87 -11.20
CA GLY A 118 3.45 -21.83 -10.23
C GLY A 118 2.37 -22.78 -9.69
N PHE A 119 1.13 -22.30 -9.53
CA PHE A 119 0.03 -23.17 -9.12
C PHE A 119 -0.34 -24.20 -10.19
N TYR A 120 -0.17 -23.85 -11.47
CA TYR A 120 -0.46 -24.78 -12.59
C TYR A 120 0.55 -25.91 -12.69
N PHE A 121 1.84 -25.64 -12.44
CA PHE A 121 2.91 -26.63 -12.57
C PHE A 121 3.08 -27.54 -11.33
N LYS A 122 2.35 -27.30 -10.24
CA LYS A 122 2.33 -28.21 -9.09
C LYS A 122 1.56 -29.50 -9.42
N THR A 123 1.95 -30.60 -8.77
CA THR A 123 1.30 -31.92 -8.95
C THR A 123 -0.20 -31.85 -8.64
N ASP A 124 -0.58 -31.09 -7.61
CA ASP A 124 -1.97 -30.79 -7.29
C ASP A 124 -2.35 -29.39 -7.84
N GLN A 125 -3.18 -29.40 -8.86
CA GLN A 125 -3.69 -28.18 -9.51
C GLN A 125 -4.95 -27.62 -8.84
N SER A 126 -5.37 -28.17 -7.69
CA SER A 126 -6.59 -27.72 -6.98
C SER A 126 -6.56 -26.23 -6.65
N HIS A 127 -5.41 -25.73 -6.20
CA HIS A 127 -5.22 -24.31 -5.90
C HIS A 127 -5.32 -23.39 -7.15
N TYR A 128 -4.88 -23.91 -8.31
CA TYR A 128 -5.00 -23.17 -9.57
C TYR A 128 -6.46 -23.02 -10.01
N PHE A 129 -7.23 -24.11 -9.96
CA PHE A 129 -8.66 -24.06 -10.31
C PHE A 129 -9.44 -23.24 -9.31
N LEU A 130 -9.18 -23.41 -8.00
CA LEU A 130 -9.79 -22.59 -6.96
C LEU A 130 -9.50 -21.09 -7.15
N ALA A 131 -8.25 -20.71 -7.39
CA ALA A 131 -7.88 -19.34 -7.67
C ALA A 131 -8.55 -18.78 -8.92
N SER A 132 -8.73 -19.61 -9.96
CA SER A 132 -9.44 -19.22 -11.18
C SER A 132 -10.93 -18.96 -10.91
N ASP A 133 -11.57 -19.80 -10.09
CA ASP A 133 -12.97 -19.62 -9.69
C ASP A 133 -13.14 -18.39 -8.79
N MET A 134 -12.23 -18.19 -7.83
CA MET A 134 -12.19 -16.97 -7.02
C MET A 134 -12.01 -15.73 -7.89
N LEU A 135 -11.16 -15.78 -8.93
CA LEU A 135 -10.96 -14.66 -9.84
C LEU A 135 -12.26 -14.33 -10.60
N ARG A 136 -13.02 -15.33 -11.04
CA ARG A 136 -14.33 -15.11 -11.69
C ARG A 136 -15.27 -14.32 -10.79
N ILE A 137 -15.26 -14.58 -9.48
CA ILE A 137 -16.13 -13.89 -8.51
C ILE A 137 -15.56 -12.52 -8.12
N THR A 138 -14.25 -12.42 -7.93
CA THR A 138 -13.62 -11.18 -7.47
C THR A 138 -13.40 -10.15 -8.56
N PHE A 139 -13.22 -10.54 -9.83
CA PHE A 139 -12.88 -9.60 -10.89
C PHE A 139 -13.99 -8.57 -11.21
N PRO A 140 -15.29 -8.88 -11.14
CA PRO A 140 -16.36 -7.88 -11.27
C PRO A 140 -16.26 -6.73 -10.25
N TYR A 141 -15.55 -6.91 -9.16
CA TYR A 141 -15.20 -5.84 -8.21
C TYR A 141 -14.49 -4.66 -8.90
N LEU A 142 -13.68 -4.91 -9.94
CA LEU A 142 -13.03 -3.84 -10.70
C LEU A 142 -14.04 -2.85 -11.30
N LEU A 143 -15.11 -3.37 -11.88
CA LEU A 143 -16.19 -2.53 -12.42
C LEU A 143 -16.85 -1.69 -11.33
N LEU A 144 -17.20 -2.33 -10.20
CA LEU A 144 -17.87 -1.68 -9.08
C LEU A 144 -17.00 -0.59 -8.45
N ILE A 145 -15.73 -0.89 -8.17
CA ILE A 145 -14.83 0.06 -7.54
C ILE A 145 -14.43 1.22 -8.47
N SER A 146 -14.37 0.98 -9.78
CA SER A 146 -14.11 2.05 -10.75
C SER A 146 -15.28 3.03 -10.87
N LEU A 147 -16.51 2.52 -10.83
CA LEU A 147 -17.71 3.37 -10.75
C LEU A 147 -17.80 4.11 -9.39
N THR A 148 -17.37 3.45 -8.33
CA THR A 148 -17.23 4.08 -7.00
C THR A 148 -16.20 5.21 -7.02
N ALA A 149 -15.07 5.02 -7.69
CA ALA A 149 -14.05 6.06 -7.85
C ALA A 149 -14.55 7.25 -8.70
N LEU A 150 -15.30 6.98 -9.79
CA LEU A 150 -15.98 8.02 -10.56
C LEU A 150 -16.96 8.82 -9.68
N SER A 151 -17.78 8.12 -8.92
CA SER A 151 -18.74 8.72 -7.98
C SER A 151 -18.03 9.56 -6.91
N GLY A 152 -16.94 9.04 -6.35
CA GLY A 152 -16.10 9.74 -5.37
C GLY A 152 -15.45 11.00 -5.96
N ALA A 153 -14.99 10.96 -7.21
CA ALA A 153 -14.43 12.12 -7.88
C ALA A 153 -15.48 13.22 -8.09
N ILE A 154 -16.72 12.85 -8.46
CA ILE A 154 -17.83 13.79 -8.54
C ILE A 154 -18.10 14.39 -7.15
N LEU A 155 -18.24 13.59 -6.11
CA LEU A 155 -18.50 14.05 -4.75
C LEU A 155 -17.40 15.00 -4.24
N ASN A 156 -16.13 14.68 -4.50
CA ASN A 156 -14.99 15.52 -4.14
C ASN A 156 -15.03 16.89 -4.82
N THR A 157 -15.47 16.95 -6.10
CA THR A 157 -15.62 18.22 -6.84
C THR A 157 -16.71 19.11 -6.24
N TYR A 158 -17.63 18.53 -5.46
CA TYR A 158 -18.66 19.25 -4.69
C TYR A 158 -18.32 19.34 -3.18
N ASP A 159 -17.03 19.27 -2.81
CA ASP A 159 -16.53 19.42 -1.45
C ASP A 159 -17.06 18.35 -0.45
N ASN A 160 -17.61 17.25 -0.96
CA ASN A 160 -18.06 16.13 -0.14
C ASN A 160 -17.00 15.04 -0.06
N PHE A 161 -15.96 15.27 0.75
CA PHE A 161 -14.82 14.36 0.90
C PHE A 161 -15.08 13.19 1.87
N SER A 162 -16.06 13.33 2.77
CA SER A 162 -16.32 12.35 3.83
C SER A 162 -16.85 11.03 3.28
N VAL A 163 -17.72 11.07 2.27
CA VAL A 163 -18.37 9.90 1.68
C VAL A 163 -17.33 9.00 0.96
N PRO A 164 -16.51 9.53 0.03
CA PRO A 164 -15.44 8.73 -0.57
C PRO A 164 -14.41 8.21 0.44
N ALA A 165 -14.09 9.00 1.47
CA ALA A 165 -13.13 8.59 2.50
C ALA A 165 -13.63 7.43 3.39
N PHE A 166 -14.96 7.34 3.61
CA PHE A 166 -15.56 6.24 4.36
C PHE A 166 -15.69 4.94 3.54
N THR A 167 -15.79 5.06 2.22
CA THR A 167 -16.11 3.94 1.32
C THR A 167 -15.20 2.70 1.51
N PRO A 168 -13.87 2.79 1.72
CA PRO A 168 -13.02 1.61 1.93
C PRO A 168 -13.37 0.81 3.19
N VAL A 169 -14.02 1.43 4.19
CA VAL A 169 -14.49 0.76 5.41
C VAL A 169 -15.47 -0.36 5.07
N LEU A 170 -16.34 -0.15 4.08
CA LEU A 170 -17.37 -1.11 3.69
C LEU A 170 -16.80 -2.41 3.14
N LEU A 171 -15.69 -2.35 2.38
CA LEU A 171 -14.99 -3.56 1.91
C LEU A 171 -14.44 -4.37 3.09
N ASN A 172 -13.81 -3.70 4.05
CA ASN A 172 -13.28 -4.37 5.23
C ASN A 172 -14.39 -5.04 6.04
N ILE A 173 -15.49 -4.35 6.28
CA ILE A 173 -16.67 -4.91 6.98
C ILE A 173 -17.22 -6.10 6.21
N SER A 174 -17.38 -5.99 4.87
CA SER A 174 -17.90 -7.08 4.05
C SER A 174 -17.02 -8.33 4.15
N LEU A 175 -15.70 -8.19 4.07
CA LEU A 175 -14.77 -9.32 4.20
C LEU A 175 -14.81 -9.93 5.60
N ILE A 176 -14.87 -9.12 6.66
CA ILE A 176 -15.01 -9.58 8.04
C ILE A 176 -16.31 -10.40 8.21
N LEU A 177 -17.44 -9.84 7.78
CA LEU A 177 -18.74 -10.52 7.91
C LEU A 177 -18.79 -11.79 7.06
N SER A 178 -18.21 -11.77 5.86
CA SER A 178 -18.13 -12.96 5.00
C SER A 178 -17.26 -14.06 5.62
N ALA A 179 -16.12 -13.72 6.22
CA ALA A 179 -15.26 -14.68 6.90
C ALA A 179 -15.95 -15.33 8.11
N ILE A 180 -16.71 -14.56 8.89
CA ILE A 180 -17.33 -15.05 10.12
C ILE A 180 -18.65 -15.82 9.84
N PHE A 181 -19.48 -15.28 8.95
CA PHE A 181 -20.85 -15.78 8.76
C PHE A 181 -21.01 -16.60 7.48
N LEU A 182 -20.53 -16.11 6.33
CA LEU A 182 -20.75 -16.76 5.04
C LEU A 182 -19.92 -18.03 4.87
N ALA A 183 -18.72 -18.08 5.42
CA ALA A 183 -17.83 -19.25 5.33
C ALA A 183 -18.45 -20.55 5.83
N LYS A 184 -19.37 -20.47 6.79
CA LYS A 184 -20.03 -21.64 7.39
C LYS A 184 -21.04 -22.33 6.44
N TYR A 185 -21.47 -21.64 5.39
CA TYR A 185 -22.50 -22.13 4.47
C TYR A 185 -21.96 -22.57 3.13
N LEU A 186 -20.63 -22.52 2.95
CA LEU A 186 -19.98 -22.88 1.68
C LEU A 186 -19.16 -24.17 1.84
N ASP A 187 -19.23 -25.06 0.85
CA ASP A 187 -18.46 -26.29 0.82
C ASP A 187 -16.94 -26.02 0.91
N THR A 188 -16.50 -24.94 0.30
CA THR A 188 -15.14 -24.44 0.40
C THR A 188 -15.18 -23.09 1.17
N PRO A 189 -14.95 -23.07 2.49
CA PRO A 189 -15.17 -21.89 3.34
C PRO A 189 -14.44 -20.62 2.88
N ILE A 190 -13.25 -20.75 2.33
CA ILE A 190 -12.45 -19.61 1.88
C ILE A 190 -13.07 -18.86 0.67
N MET A 191 -13.95 -19.50 -0.10
CA MET A 191 -14.72 -18.84 -1.17
C MET A 191 -15.58 -17.68 -0.63
N ALA A 192 -15.91 -17.69 0.66
CA ALA A 192 -16.60 -16.58 1.31
C ALA A 192 -15.85 -15.26 1.18
N LEU A 193 -14.52 -15.29 1.13
CA LEU A 193 -13.72 -14.08 0.94
C LEU A 193 -13.89 -13.52 -0.48
N ALA A 194 -13.97 -14.38 -1.50
CA ALA A 194 -14.22 -13.94 -2.88
C ALA A 194 -15.60 -13.28 -3.01
N TRP A 195 -16.63 -13.89 -2.43
CA TRP A 195 -17.96 -13.28 -2.34
C TRP A 195 -17.96 -12.00 -1.51
N GLY A 196 -17.19 -11.96 -0.40
CA GLY A 196 -17.02 -10.77 0.42
C GLY A 196 -16.44 -9.58 -0.35
N VAL A 197 -15.52 -9.82 -1.27
CA VAL A 197 -15.00 -8.78 -2.17
C VAL A 197 -16.10 -8.23 -3.08
N LEU A 198 -16.89 -9.10 -3.69
CA LEU A 198 -17.98 -8.69 -4.59
C LEU A 198 -19.07 -7.92 -3.84
N ILE A 199 -19.54 -8.46 -2.71
CA ILE A 199 -20.54 -7.82 -1.84
C ILE A 199 -20.03 -6.45 -1.36
N GLY A 200 -18.76 -6.38 -0.94
CA GLY A 200 -18.11 -5.14 -0.55
C GLY A 200 -18.11 -4.10 -1.67
N GLY A 201 -17.81 -4.51 -2.90
CA GLY A 201 -17.86 -3.63 -4.07
C GLY A 201 -19.25 -3.09 -4.35
N VAL A 202 -20.28 -3.95 -4.27
CA VAL A 202 -21.69 -3.54 -4.40
C VAL A 202 -22.07 -2.55 -3.30
N ALA A 203 -21.73 -2.86 -2.04
CA ALA A 203 -22.00 -1.97 -0.91
C ALA A 203 -21.32 -0.60 -1.05
N GLN A 204 -20.06 -0.57 -1.52
CA GLN A 204 -19.31 0.67 -1.77
C GLN A 204 -19.98 1.56 -2.82
N LEU A 205 -20.43 0.98 -3.93
CA LEU A 205 -21.11 1.72 -4.98
C LEU A 205 -22.50 2.20 -4.53
N LEU A 206 -23.30 1.32 -3.95
CA LEU A 206 -24.64 1.65 -3.48
C LEU A 206 -24.63 2.73 -2.41
N PHE A 207 -23.62 2.73 -1.52
CA PHE A 207 -23.46 3.74 -0.48
C PHE A 207 -23.31 5.16 -1.04
N GLN A 208 -22.70 5.33 -2.21
CA GLN A 208 -22.47 6.66 -2.81
C GLN A 208 -23.67 7.18 -3.60
N ILE A 209 -24.55 6.30 -4.10
CA ILE A 209 -25.70 6.68 -4.94
C ILE A 209 -26.63 7.74 -4.32
N PRO A 210 -27.05 7.64 -3.04
CA PRO A 210 -27.93 8.65 -2.42
C PRO A 210 -27.32 10.05 -2.43
N PHE A 211 -26.02 10.16 -2.22
CA PHE A 211 -25.30 11.44 -2.22
C PHE A 211 -25.21 12.06 -3.62
N LEU A 212 -25.00 11.22 -4.66
CA LEU A 212 -25.04 11.68 -6.06
C LEU A 212 -26.46 12.13 -6.47
N ARG A 213 -27.49 11.40 -6.03
CA ARG A 213 -28.89 11.79 -6.25
C ARG A 213 -29.20 13.13 -5.64
N LYS A 214 -28.74 13.38 -4.41
CA LYS A 214 -28.93 14.66 -3.70
C LYS A 214 -28.26 15.84 -4.44
N LEU A 215 -27.15 15.58 -5.14
CA LEU A 215 -26.46 16.57 -5.96
C LEU A 215 -27.06 16.70 -7.38
N HIS A 216 -28.04 15.90 -7.73
CA HIS A 216 -28.59 15.79 -9.10
C HIS A 216 -27.52 15.45 -10.15
N ARG A 217 -26.45 14.70 -9.74
CA ARG A 217 -25.30 14.33 -10.58
C ARG A 217 -25.18 12.81 -10.79
N LEU A 218 -26.30 12.09 -10.67
CA LEU A 218 -26.30 10.66 -11.00
C LEU A 218 -26.05 10.47 -12.49
N PRO A 219 -25.02 9.70 -12.91
CA PRO A 219 -24.75 9.42 -14.30
C PRO A 219 -25.93 8.71 -14.99
N LYS A 220 -26.27 9.15 -16.19
CA LYS A 220 -27.24 8.49 -17.09
C LYS A 220 -26.50 7.90 -18.29
N LEU A 221 -26.97 6.79 -18.81
CA LEU A 221 -26.38 6.18 -20.01
C LEU A 221 -26.55 7.12 -21.20
N LYS A 222 -25.42 7.56 -21.77
CA LYS A 222 -25.39 8.40 -22.96
C LYS A 222 -24.25 7.94 -23.88
N PHE A 223 -24.61 7.27 -24.97
CA PHE A 223 -23.66 6.79 -25.96
C PHE A 223 -23.36 7.89 -26.99
N GLY A 224 -22.18 7.82 -27.58
CA GLY A 224 -21.75 8.74 -28.64
C GLY A 224 -20.35 9.33 -28.39
N PRO A 225 -19.79 9.98 -29.41
CA PRO A 225 -18.53 10.69 -29.28
C PRO A 225 -18.73 11.97 -28.46
N HIS A 226 -17.76 12.28 -27.59
CA HIS A 226 -17.73 13.53 -26.82
C HIS A 226 -16.28 14.00 -26.65
N PRO A 227 -15.97 15.30 -26.78
CA PRO A 227 -14.61 15.83 -26.69
C PRO A 227 -13.91 15.49 -25.36
N ALA A 228 -14.64 15.47 -24.24
CA ALA A 228 -14.12 15.11 -22.93
C ALA A 228 -13.54 13.69 -22.88
N ILE A 229 -14.05 12.73 -23.67
CA ILE A 229 -13.51 11.36 -23.75
C ILE A 229 -12.11 11.39 -24.38
N GLN A 230 -11.89 12.20 -25.42
CA GLN A 230 -10.58 12.30 -26.06
C GLN A 230 -9.57 12.96 -25.10
N THR A 231 -9.98 14.01 -24.41
CA THR A 231 -9.17 14.67 -23.38
C THR A 231 -8.81 13.72 -22.24
N LEU A 232 -9.78 12.93 -21.76
CA LEU A 232 -9.56 11.89 -20.76
C LEU A 232 -8.51 10.88 -21.21
N LYS A 233 -8.64 10.34 -22.44
CA LYS A 233 -7.67 9.38 -23.00
C LYS A 233 -6.26 9.96 -23.08
N LYS A 234 -6.11 11.19 -23.58
CA LYS A 234 -4.80 11.86 -23.69
C LYS A 234 -4.12 12.09 -22.34
N ARG A 235 -4.88 12.39 -21.28
CA ARG A 235 -4.35 12.60 -19.92
C ARG A 235 -4.11 11.27 -19.19
N MET A 236 -4.96 10.28 -19.40
CA MET A 236 -4.90 9.01 -18.69
C MET A 236 -3.74 8.13 -19.15
N LEU A 237 -3.42 8.12 -20.45
CA LEU A 237 -2.38 7.24 -20.99
C LEU A 237 -0.98 7.48 -20.38
N PRO A 238 -0.46 8.71 -20.26
CA PRO A 238 0.81 8.96 -19.57
C PRO A 238 0.76 8.62 -18.07
N ALA A 239 -0.38 8.89 -17.41
CA ALA A 239 -0.56 8.57 -15.99
C ALA A 239 -0.55 7.05 -15.73
N LEU A 240 -1.11 6.24 -16.65
CA LEU A 240 -1.03 4.78 -16.60
C LEU A 240 0.42 4.29 -16.57
N PHE A 241 1.29 4.80 -17.44
CA PHE A 241 2.69 4.42 -17.45
C PHE A 241 3.40 4.74 -16.12
N GLY A 242 3.14 5.92 -15.55
CA GLY A 242 3.74 6.32 -14.28
C GLY A 242 3.37 5.41 -13.10
N VAL A 243 2.11 4.97 -13.03
CA VAL A 243 1.61 4.09 -11.97
C VAL A 243 2.01 2.63 -12.22
N SER A 244 2.14 2.21 -13.48
CA SER A 244 2.38 0.80 -13.85
C SER A 244 3.67 0.24 -13.28
N VAL A 245 4.77 1.02 -13.26
CA VAL A 245 6.10 0.52 -12.85
C VAL A 245 6.07 -0.10 -11.45
N SER A 246 5.49 0.61 -10.47
CA SER A 246 5.41 0.10 -9.09
C SER A 246 4.45 -1.08 -8.93
N GLN A 247 3.40 -1.14 -9.75
CA GLN A 247 2.40 -2.21 -9.66
C GLN A 247 2.86 -3.50 -10.37
N ILE A 248 3.65 -3.40 -11.44
CA ILE A 248 4.22 -4.55 -12.15
C ILE A 248 5.14 -5.34 -11.22
N ASN A 249 5.97 -4.68 -10.42
CA ASN A 249 6.87 -5.36 -9.49
C ASN A 249 6.09 -6.27 -8.52
N LEU A 250 4.99 -5.75 -7.95
CA LEU A 250 4.14 -6.52 -7.04
C LEU A 250 3.52 -7.77 -7.70
N LEU A 251 3.21 -7.70 -9.00
CA LEU A 251 2.70 -8.86 -9.75
C LEU A 251 3.80 -9.89 -9.98
N ILE A 252 5.00 -9.46 -10.38
CA ILE A 252 6.15 -10.35 -10.59
C ILE A 252 6.51 -11.08 -9.30
N ASP A 253 6.54 -10.37 -8.17
CA ASP A 253 6.74 -10.99 -6.85
C ASP A 253 5.70 -12.08 -6.57
N THR A 254 4.43 -11.83 -6.94
CA THR A 254 3.35 -12.81 -6.80
C THR A 254 3.52 -14.02 -7.70
N MET A 255 3.91 -13.78 -8.97
CA MET A 255 4.17 -14.86 -9.94
C MET A 255 5.25 -15.79 -9.42
N ILE A 256 6.36 -15.25 -8.92
CA ILE A 256 7.45 -16.04 -8.37
C ILE A 256 7.01 -16.72 -7.06
N ALA A 257 6.34 -16.01 -6.15
CA ALA A 257 5.84 -16.57 -4.90
C ALA A 257 4.90 -17.77 -5.13
N SER A 258 4.12 -17.77 -6.23
CA SER A 258 3.23 -18.89 -6.57
C SER A 258 3.98 -20.20 -6.89
N THR A 259 5.26 -20.12 -7.28
CA THR A 259 6.10 -21.30 -7.53
C THR A 259 6.66 -21.92 -6.26
N LEU A 260 6.66 -21.19 -5.14
CA LEU A 260 7.19 -21.61 -3.87
C LEU A 260 6.23 -22.55 -3.11
N ILE A 261 6.61 -22.98 -1.92
CA ILE A 261 5.77 -23.83 -1.07
C ILE A 261 4.45 -23.14 -0.73
N ALA A 262 3.41 -23.94 -0.45
CA ALA A 262 2.10 -23.42 -0.05
C ALA A 262 2.22 -22.62 1.25
N GLY A 263 1.56 -21.46 1.32
CA GLY A 263 1.67 -20.49 2.40
C GLY A 263 2.60 -19.31 2.08
N SER A 264 3.51 -19.44 1.10
CA SER A 264 4.50 -18.40 0.79
C SER A 264 3.88 -17.04 0.42
N VAL A 265 2.79 -17.02 -0.34
CA VAL A 265 2.09 -15.78 -0.70
C VAL A 265 1.47 -15.15 0.54
N SER A 266 0.90 -15.96 1.42
CA SER A 266 0.26 -15.53 2.66
C SER A 266 1.29 -14.99 3.67
N TRP A 267 2.42 -15.67 3.86
CA TRP A 267 3.48 -15.22 4.77
C TRP A 267 4.05 -13.87 4.35
N LEU A 268 4.33 -13.70 3.05
CA LEU A 268 4.75 -12.40 2.50
C LEU A 268 3.67 -11.32 2.69
N TYR A 269 2.39 -11.66 2.51
CA TYR A 269 1.28 -10.73 2.68
C TYR A 269 1.19 -10.20 4.10
N TYR A 270 1.22 -11.08 5.13
CA TYR A 270 1.12 -10.64 6.52
C TYR A 270 2.34 -9.84 6.97
N SER A 271 3.54 -10.19 6.49
CA SER A 271 4.78 -9.46 6.76
C SER A 271 4.77 -8.07 6.15
N ASP A 272 4.37 -7.95 4.89
CA ASP A 272 4.26 -6.67 4.19
C ASP A 272 3.26 -5.72 4.89
N ARG A 273 2.17 -6.26 5.45
CA ARG A 273 1.20 -5.46 6.23
C ARG A 273 1.82 -4.78 7.43
N LEU A 274 2.74 -5.44 8.13
CA LEU A 274 3.42 -4.84 9.27
C LEU A 274 4.48 -3.83 8.83
N LEU A 275 5.18 -4.08 7.73
CA LEU A 275 6.10 -3.13 7.13
C LEU A 275 5.39 -1.83 6.70
N GLU A 276 4.18 -1.96 6.10
CA GLU A 276 3.42 -0.80 5.62
C GLU A 276 3.04 0.20 6.74
N LEU A 277 2.91 -0.25 8.01
CA LEU A 277 2.53 0.63 9.11
C LEU A 277 3.57 1.74 9.36
N PRO A 278 4.84 1.45 9.73
CA PRO A 278 5.83 2.49 9.93
C PRO A 278 6.17 3.24 8.64
N LEU A 279 6.16 2.57 7.48
CA LEU A 279 6.38 3.21 6.20
C LEU A 279 5.33 4.29 5.91
N ALA A 280 4.06 4.04 6.23
CA ALA A 280 2.99 5.00 6.04
C ALA A 280 3.06 6.16 7.05
N LEU A 281 3.30 5.84 8.32
CA LEU A 281 3.34 6.84 9.39
C LEU A 281 4.56 7.78 9.27
N ILE A 282 5.69 7.27 8.81
CA ILE A 282 6.94 8.04 8.71
C ILE A 282 7.17 8.48 7.26
N GLY A 283 7.31 7.52 6.34
CA GLY A 283 7.74 7.80 4.97
C GLY A 283 6.74 8.62 4.18
N ILE A 284 5.45 8.23 4.17
CA ILE A 284 4.41 8.93 3.41
C ILE A 284 4.10 10.29 4.05
N ALA A 285 4.07 10.39 5.38
CA ALA A 285 3.84 11.65 6.07
C ALA A 285 4.96 12.67 5.76
N LEU A 286 6.22 12.25 5.88
CA LEU A 286 7.37 13.11 5.55
C LEU A 286 7.38 13.50 4.06
N ALA A 287 7.09 12.56 3.16
CA ALA A 287 7.02 12.81 1.71
C ALA A 287 6.00 13.88 1.36
N THR A 288 4.81 13.82 1.96
CA THR A 288 3.72 14.77 1.69
C THR A 288 4.07 16.19 2.13
N VAL A 289 4.62 16.33 3.35
CA VAL A 289 5.03 17.63 3.89
C VAL A 289 6.24 18.17 3.12
N ALA A 290 7.22 17.32 2.83
CA ALA A 290 8.41 17.70 2.10
C ALA A 290 8.07 18.18 0.67
N LEU A 291 7.23 17.45 -0.07
CA LEU A 291 6.83 17.83 -1.44
C LEU A 291 6.22 19.23 -1.49
N ALA A 292 5.27 19.52 -0.60
CA ALA A 292 4.61 20.83 -0.55
C ALA A 292 5.61 21.95 -0.26
N LYS A 293 6.52 21.75 0.70
CA LYS A 293 7.52 22.74 1.09
C LYS A 293 8.59 22.92 0.02
N LEU A 294 9.09 21.82 -0.56
CA LEU A 294 10.07 21.83 -1.65
C LEU A 294 9.53 22.56 -2.88
N SER A 295 8.27 22.30 -3.27
CA SER A 295 7.63 23.00 -4.39
C SER A 295 7.52 24.51 -4.14
N ASN A 296 7.24 24.92 -2.90
CA ASN A 296 7.19 26.35 -2.54
C ASN A 296 8.59 27.00 -2.59
N CYS A 297 9.62 26.34 -2.01
CA CYS A 297 11.00 26.83 -2.07
C CYS A 297 11.47 26.94 -3.52
N TYR A 298 11.20 25.93 -4.35
CA TYR A 298 11.56 25.93 -5.77
C TYR A 298 10.89 27.08 -6.54
N ALA A 299 9.59 27.29 -6.32
CA ALA A 299 8.84 28.41 -6.96
C ALA A 299 9.36 29.79 -6.54
N LYS A 300 9.94 29.92 -5.34
CA LYS A 300 10.53 31.17 -4.81
C LYS A 300 12.03 31.31 -5.13
N ASN A 301 12.66 30.34 -5.79
CA ASN A 301 14.11 30.26 -5.98
C ASN A 301 14.91 30.31 -4.66
N ASP A 302 14.33 29.76 -3.57
CA ASP A 302 14.96 29.67 -2.25
C ASP A 302 15.77 28.35 -2.16
N SER A 303 17.01 28.41 -2.59
CA SER A 303 17.92 27.24 -2.60
C SER A 303 18.25 26.77 -1.20
N ASP A 304 18.49 27.67 -0.25
CA ASP A 304 18.84 27.35 1.13
C ASP A 304 17.67 26.66 1.85
N GLY A 305 16.47 27.18 1.71
CA GLY A 305 15.25 26.56 2.25
C GLY A 305 14.94 25.23 1.60
N PHE A 306 15.30 25.03 0.33
CA PHE A 306 15.15 23.77 -0.39
C PHE A 306 16.07 22.70 0.19
N GLU A 307 17.38 22.97 0.31
CA GLU A 307 18.35 22.04 0.90
C GLU A 307 18.03 21.71 2.36
N GLN A 308 17.72 22.72 3.18
CA GLN A 308 17.32 22.53 4.58
C GLN A 308 16.06 21.64 4.71
N THR A 309 15.14 21.72 3.75
CA THR A 309 13.94 20.88 3.77
C THR A 309 14.29 19.42 3.51
N ILE A 310 15.21 19.14 2.58
CA ILE A 310 15.71 17.78 2.31
C ILE A 310 16.44 17.24 3.54
N ASP A 311 17.40 18.00 4.09
CA ASP A 311 18.16 17.63 5.28
C ASP A 311 17.24 17.25 6.44
N LYS A 312 16.29 18.12 6.77
CA LYS A 312 15.32 17.86 7.86
C LYS A 312 14.50 16.61 7.59
N ALA A 313 13.97 16.44 6.38
CA ALA A 313 13.18 15.25 6.05
C ALA A 313 14.00 13.96 6.19
N LEU A 314 15.26 13.95 5.72
CA LEU A 314 16.18 12.81 5.88
C LEU A 314 16.54 12.56 7.35
N ILE A 315 16.81 13.60 8.13
CA ILE A 315 17.11 13.49 9.56
C ILE A 315 15.91 12.92 10.33
N TYR A 316 14.68 13.41 10.08
CA TYR A 316 13.48 12.84 10.72
C TYR A 316 13.22 11.40 10.25
N GLY A 317 13.43 11.13 8.96
CA GLY A 317 13.35 9.77 8.42
C GLY A 317 14.34 8.82 9.07
N LEU A 318 15.55 9.28 9.38
CA LEU A 318 16.58 8.51 10.07
C LEU A 318 16.22 8.29 11.56
N ILE A 319 15.85 9.36 12.28
CA ILE A 319 15.52 9.31 13.72
C ILE A 319 14.37 8.35 14.00
N LEU A 320 13.35 8.31 13.14
CA LEU A 320 12.18 7.45 13.34
C LEU A 320 12.33 6.11 12.59
N GLY A 321 12.94 6.12 11.40
CA GLY A 321 13.03 4.95 10.53
C GLY A 321 14.01 3.90 11.02
N LEU A 322 15.20 4.28 11.50
CA LEU A 322 16.21 3.32 11.95
C LEU A 322 15.73 2.50 13.17
N PRO A 323 15.23 3.11 14.26
CA PRO A 323 14.71 2.34 15.39
C PRO A 323 13.48 1.50 15.01
N SER A 324 12.63 1.99 14.11
CA SER A 324 11.49 1.21 13.60
C SER A 324 11.95 -0.01 12.78
N SER A 325 12.99 0.13 11.95
CA SER A 325 13.61 -0.97 11.22
C SER A 325 14.14 -2.04 12.18
N ILE A 326 14.92 -1.63 13.19
CA ILE A 326 15.44 -2.52 14.22
C ILE A 326 14.29 -3.19 14.99
N GLY A 327 13.26 -2.44 15.36
CA GLY A 327 12.08 -2.98 16.03
C GLY A 327 11.37 -4.05 15.20
N LEU A 328 11.15 -3.82 13.89
CA LEU A 328 10.55 -4.81 12.99
C LEU A 328 11.40 -6.07 12.86
N VAL A 329 12.72 -5.93 12.78
CA VAL A 329 13.63 -7.09 12.64
C VAL A 329 13.70 -7.88 13.95
N MET A 330 13.92 -7.20 15.08
CA MET A 330 14.17 -7.89 16.35
C MET A 330 12.92 -8.40 17.05
N LEU A 331 11.77 -7.77 16.81
CA LEU A 331 10.49 -8.15 17.42
C LEU A 331 9.56 -8.84 16.40
N ALA A 332 10.09 -9.30 15.27
CA ALA A 332 9.29 -9.91 14.20
C ALA A 332 8.43 -11.06 14.72
N ASP A 333 9.02 -12.00 15.48
CA ASP A 333 8.31 -13.13 16.06
C ASP A 333 7.18 -12.67 16.98
N GLY A 334 7.50 -11.80 17.94
CA GLY A 334 6.52 -11.26 18.88
C GLY A 334 5.39 -10.50 18.20
N LEU A 335 5.69 -9.73 17.13
CA LEU A 335 4.70 -8.99 16.34
C LEU A 335 3.77 -9.95 15.60
N ILE A 336 4.31 -10.91 14.86
CA ILE A 336 3.51 -11.86 14.06
C ILE A 336 2.70 -12.77 14.98
N ILE A 337 3.31 -13.34 16.03
CA ILE A 337 2.63 -14.21 16.98
C ILE A 337 1.48 -13.49 17.67
N THR A 338 1.74 -12.29 18.18
CA THR A 338 0.72 -11.52 18.91
C THR A 338 -0.45 -11.11 18.02
N LEU A 339 -0.19 -10.79 16.76
CA LEU A 339 -1.23 -10.26 15.86
C LEU A 339 -1.94 -11.34 15.05
N PHE A 340 -1.29 -12.46 14.71
CA PHE A 340 -1.85 -13.39 13.73
C PHE A 340 -1.91 -14.84 14.19
N GLN A 341 -1.10 -15.28 15.18
CA GLN A 341 -1.08 -16.69 15.59
C GLN A 341 -2.30 -17.05 16.46
N TYR A 342 -3.41 -17.36 15.77
CA TYR A 342 -4.66 -17.82 16.38
C TYR A 342 -5.30 -18.87 15.48
N ASP A 343 -5.91 -19.89 16.08
CA ASP A 343 -6.67 -20.97 15.44
C ASP A 343 -5.97 -21.56 14.18
N ALA A 344 -6.41 -21.18 12.97
CA ALA A 344 -5.88 -21.72 11.71
C ALA A 344 -4.47 -21.22 11.37
N PHE A 345 -4.04 -20.07 11.89
CA PHE A 345 -2.70 -19.53 11.68
C PHE A 345 -1.78 -20.10 12.77
N ASN A 346 -1.05 -21.14 12.45
CA ASN A 346 -0.28 -21.93 13.40
C ASN A 346 1.11 -21.31 13.69
N ALA A 347 1.88 -21.95 14.60
CA ALA A 347 3.21 -21.48 14.98
C ALA A 347 4.22 -21.51 13.81
N SER A 348 4.13 -22.49 12.92
CA SER A 348 4.97 -22.55 11.72
C SER A 348 4.70 -21.38 10.78
N ASP A 349 3.42 -21.04 10.56
CA ASP A 349 3.04 -19.87 9.75
C ASP A 349 3.57 -18.57 10.35
N ALA A 350 3.53 -18.46 11.69
CA ALA A 350 4.05 -17.31 12.40
C ALA A 350 5.57 -17.17 12.22
N MET A 351 6.32 -18.26 12.35
CA MET A 351 7.78 -18.26 12.16
C MET A 351 8.16 -17.90 10.71
N GLN A 352 7.51 -18.51 9.72
CA GLN A 352 7.77 -18.20 8.30
C GLN A 352 7.44 -16.73 7.96
N SER A 353 6.33 -16.21 8.48
CA SER A 353 5.99 -14.80 8.30
C SER A 353 6.97 -13.86 9.01
N ALA A 354 7.47 -14.27 10.19
CA ALA A 354 8.46 -13.47 10.93
C ALA A 354 9.79 -13.35 10.18
N LEU A 355 10.27 -14.44 9.55
CA LEU A 355 11.48 -14.41 8.70
C LEU A 355 11.31 -13.42 7.54
N SER A 356 10.19 -13.47 6.84
CA SER A 356 9.90 -12.49 5.78
C SER A 356 9.79 -11.06 6.31
N LEU A 357 9.24 -10.86 7.54
CA LEU A 357 9.19 -9.55 8.18
C LEU A 357 10.58 -9.02 8.53
N GLN A 358 11.48 -9.88 8.99
CA GLN A 358 12.88 -9.51 9.25
C GLN A 358 13.56 -9.03 7.96
N ALA A 359 13.38 -9.77 6.86
CA ALA A 359 13.93 -9.42 5.57
C ALA A 359 13.36 -8.07 5.05
N TYR A 360 12.05 -7.86 5.12
CA TYR A 360 11.42 -6.58 4.77
C TYR A 360 11.81 -5.45 5.71
N GLY A 361 11.84 -5.71 7.02
CA GLY A 361 12.17 -4.74 8.06
C GLY A 361 13.57 -4.15 7.89
N SER A 362 14.54 -4.96 7.43
CA SER A 362 15.90 -4.50 7.11
C SER A 362 15.93 -3.42 6.04
N GLY A 363 14.96 -3.41 5.11
CA GLY A 363 14.81 -2.44 4.04
C GLY A 363 14.01 -1.18 4.40
N LEU A 364 13.37 -1.13 5.58
CA LEU A 364 12.46 -0.03 5.93
C LEU A 364 13.07 1.36 5.77
N LEU A 365 14.32 1.55 6.23
CA LEU A 365 15.01 2.83 6.12
C LEU A 365 15.19 3.24 4.64
N ALA A 366 15.52 2.29 3.77
CA ALA A 366 15.64 2.52 2.33
C ALA A 366 14.28 2.88 1.70
N PHE A 367 13.20 2.20 2.07
CA PHE A 367 11.85 2.56 1.61
C PHE A 367 11.48 3.99 2.03
N ILE A 368 11.78 4.39 3.26
CA ILE A 368 11.55 5.77 3.75
C ILE A 368 12.39 6.77 2.96
N ALA A 369 13.68 6.47 2.72
CA ALA A 369 14.56 7.33 1.94
C ALA A 369 14.05 7.55 0.51
N VAL A 370 13.59 6.51 -0.18
CA VAL A 370 12.95 6.63 -1.51
C VAL A 370 11.74 7.56 -1.45
N LYS A 371 10.88 7.43 -0.42
CA LYS A 371 9.70 8.30 -0.24
C LYS A 371 10.07 9.77 -0.02
N ILE A 372 11.23 10.06 0.56
CA ILE A 372 11.72 11.44 0.77
C ILE A 372 12.45 11.98 -0.46
N LEU A 373 13.29 11.18 -1.11
CA LEU A 373 14.16 11.63 -2.21
C LEU A 373 13.41 11.78 -3.54
N ALA A 374 12.44 10.93 -3.85
CA ALA A 374 11.68 11.04 -5.09
C ALA A 374 10.90 12.37 -5.21
N PRO A 375 10.20 12.88 -4.19
CA PRO A 375 9.58 14.20 -4.19
C PRO A 375 10.51 15.38 -4.50
N VAL A 376 11.82 15.26 -4.21
CA VAL A 376 12.79 16.32 -4.52
C VAL A 376 12.85 16.60 -6.02
N PHE A 377 12.86 15.55 -6.84
CA PHE A 377 12.80 15.68 -8.30
C PHE A 377 11.44 16.17 -8.77
N LEU A 378 10.37 15.60 -8.21
CA LEU A 378 8.99 15.95 -8.60
C LEU A 378 8.67 17.42 -8.34
N SER A 379 9.17 17.99 -7.22
CA SER A 379 8.99 19.43 -6.89
C SER A 379 9.64 20.36 -7.90
N ARG A 380 10.60 19.88 -8.68
CA ARG A 380 11.31 20.59 -9.77
C ARG A 380 10.73 20.28 -11.15
N GLY A 381 9.67 19.48 -11.24
CA GLY A 381 9.09 19.03 -12.50
C GLY A 381 9.86 17.88 -13.19
N ASP A 382 10.93 17.36 -12.58
CA ASP A 382 11.65 16.21 -13.11
C ASP A 382 10.98 14.90 -12.70
N THR A 383 10.12 14.40 -13.57
CA THR A 383 9.49 13.08 -13.41
C THR A 383 10.34 11.95 -14.00
N LYS A 384 11.32 12.25 -14.87
CA LYS A 384 12.09 11.25 -15.61
C LYS A 384 13.13 10.56 -14.73
N THR A 385 13.83 11.34 -13.90
CA THR A 385 14.92 10.79 -13.06
C THR A 385 14.41 9.77 -12.03
N PRO A 386 13.33 10.03 -11.24
CA PRO A 386 12.76 9.01 -10.36
C PRO A 386 12.29 7.76 -11.10
N VAL A 387 11.72 7.91 -12.30
CA VAL A 387 11.29 6.77 -13.11
C VAL A 387 12.50 5.93 -13.55
N LYS A 388 13.60 6.55 -13.99
CA LYS A 388 14.83 5.81 -14.36
C LYS A 388 15.40 5.03 -13.17
N ALA A 389 15.50 5.65 -11.99
CA ALA A 389 15.94 4.99 -10.77
C ALA A 389 15.00 3.83 -10.38
N GLY A 390 13.68 4.07 -10.47
CA GLY A 390 12.66 3.05 -10.20
C GLY A 390 12.73 1.86 -11.16
N VAL A 391 12.91 2.09 -12.46
CA VAL A 391 13.08 1.01 -13.45
C VAL A 391 14.35 0.20 -13.19
N ALA A 392 15.48 0.85 -12.89
CA ALA A 392 16.71 0.16 -12.54
C ALA A 392 16.54 -0.71 -11.27
N ALA A 393 15.90 -0.17 -10.24
CA ALA A 393 15.58 -0.90 -9.01
C ALA A 393 14.63 -2.08 -9.28
N MET A 394 13.59 -1.89 -10.10
CA MET A 394 12.66 -2.95 -10.49
C MET A 394 13.40 -4.07 -11.26
N SER A 395 14.25 -3.74 -12.21
CA SER A 395 15.04 -4.73 -12.95
C SER A 395 15.96 -5.51 -12.01
N SER A 396 16.62 -4.83 -11.07
CA SER A 396 17.41 -5.47 -10.02
C SER A 396 16.57 -6.38 -9.14
N ASN A 397 15.35 -5.93 -8.74
CA ASN A 397 14.46 -6.74 -7.95
C ASN A 397 14.07 -8.05 -8.67
N ILE A 398 13.72 -7.99 -9.94
CA ILE A 398 13.37 -9.18 -10.73
C ILE A 398 14.53 -10.18 -10.76
N ILE A 399 15.75 -9.71 -11.01
CA ILE A 399 16.94 -10.56 -11.03
C ILE A 399 17.20 -11.17 -9.65
N LEU A 400 17.17 -10.34 -8.61
CA LEU A 400 17.37 -10.79 -7.23
C LEU A 400 16.28 -11.75 -6.76
N ASN A 401 15.03 -11.53 -7.16
CA ASN A 401 13.92 -12.44 -6.88
C ASN A 401 14.19 -13.84 -7.43
N LEU A 402 14.64 -13.95 -8.68
CA LEU A 402 14.95 -15.24 -9.30
C LEU A 402 16.12 -15.94 -8.59
N ILE A 403 17.14 -15.19 -8.18
CA ILE A 403 18.31 -15.76 -7.50
C ILE A 403 17.98 -16.11 -6.05
N LEU A 404 17.49 -15.13 -5.28
CA LEU A 404 17.32 -15.29 -3.83
C LEU A 404 16.14 -16.21 -3.50
N SER A 405 15.06 -16.23 -4.30
CA SER A 405 13.96 -17.17 -4.06
C SER A 405 14.36 -18.63 -4.23
N HIS A 406 15.34 -18.91 -5.08
CA HIS A 406 15.86 -20.26 -5.26
C HIS A 406 16.58 -20.79 -4.00
N TYR A 407 17.34 -19.90 -3.30
CA TYR A 407 18.11 -20.28 -2.11
C TYR A 407 17.34 -20.09 -0.79
N PHE A 408 16.50 -19.06 -0.70
CA PHE A 408 15.85 -18.61 0.54
C PHE A 408 14.32 -18.62 0.47
N GLY A 409 13.72 -19.13 -0.62
CA GLY A 409 12.27 -19.17 -0.76
C GLY A 409 11.63 -17.77 -0.70
N HIS A 410 10.55 -17.65 0.08
CA HIS A 410 9.81 -16.40 0.25
C HIS A 410 10.62 -15.30 0.97
N ASP A 411 11.54 -15.66 1.86
CA ASP A 411 12.42 -14.70 2.54
C ASP A 411 13.38 -14.04 1.54
N GLY A 412 13.79 -14.82 0.52
CA GLY A 412 14.57 -14.31 -0.60
C GLY A 412 13.83 -13.23 -1.40
N LEU A 413 12.51 -13.36 -1.60
CA LEU A 413 11.70 -12.33 -2.25
C LEU A 413 11.62 -11.05 -1.39
N ALA A 414 11.43 -11.20 -0.08
CA ALA A 414 11.41 -10.08 0.85
C ALA A 414 12.76 -9.35 0.89
N ALA A 415 13.87 -10.12 0.93
CA ALA A 415 15.23 -9.57 0.89
C ALA A 415 15.53 -8.87 -0.45
N ALA A 416 15.15 -9.45 -1.58
CA ALA A 416 15.30 -8.84 -2.89
C ALA A 416 14.61 -7.47 -2.99
N THR A 417 13.40 -7.38 -2.42
CA THR A 417 12.64 -6.12 -2.36
C THR A 417 13.36 -5.07 -1.52
N SER A 418 13.92 -5.47 -0.38
CA SER A 418 14.70 -4.60 0.52
C SER A 418 16.00 -4.11 -0.13
N ILE A 419 16.76 -4.99 -0.79
CA ILE A 419 17.99 -4.64 -1.52
C ILE A 419 17.67 -3.70 -2.69
N SER A 420 16.60 -3.96 -3.42
CA SER A 420 16.20 -3.12 -4.55
C SER A 420 15.72 -1.73 -4.11
N ALA A 421 15.08 -1.63 -2.94
CA ALA A 421 14.75 -0.34 -2.34
C ALA A 421 16.01 0.44 -1.95
N LEU A 422 17.03 -0.24 -1.41
CA LEU A 422 18.32 0.37 -1.12
C LEU A 422 18.99 0.89 -2.40
N LEU A 423 19.02 0.07 -3.46
CA LEU A 423 19.54 0.49 -4.77
C LEU A 423 18.79 1.74 -5.29
N ASN A 424 17.47 1.76 -5.19
CA ASN A 424 16.66 2.91 -5.61
C ASN A 424 17.03 4.18 -4.81
N ALA A 425 17.14 4.08 -3.48
CA ALA A 425 17.54 5.19 -2.63
C ALA A 425 18.94 5.72 -2.98
N VAL A 426 19.90 4.81 -3.20
CA VAL A 426 21.27 5.14 -3.62
C VAL A 426 21.28 5.82 -4.99
N LEU A 427 20.53 5.31 -5.96
CA LEU A 427 20.45 5.91 -7.29
C LEU A 427 19.81 7.31 -7.24
N LEU A 428 18.73 7.48 -6.49
CA LEU A 428 18.12 8.81 -6.31
C LEU A 428 19.10 9.78 -5.68
N TYR A 429 19.81 9.38 -4.63
CA TYR A 429 20.83 10.23 -4.00
C TYR A 429 21.99 10.54 -4.98
N TYR A 430 22.48 9.56 -5.70
CA TYR A 430 23.52 9.75 -6.73
C TYR A 430 23.09 10.79 -7.79
N PHE A 431 21.85 10.71 -8.28
CA PHE A 431 21.35 11.70 -9.25
C PHE A 431 21.20 13.10 -8.64
N LEU A 432 20.85 13.22 -7.35
CA LEU A 432 20.82 14.52 -6.66
C LEU A 432 22.21 15.15 -6.56
N THR A 433 23.22 14.37 -6.20
CA THR A 433 24.60 14.84 -6.10
C THR A 433 25.18 15.17 -7.48
N LYS A 434 24.95 14.31 -8.49
CA LYS A 434 25.41 14.54 -9.86
C LYS A 434 24.82 15.79 -10.49
N GLN A 435 23.59 16.15 -10.17
CA GLN A 435 22.93 17.34 -10.65
C GLN A 435 23.20 18.57 -9.76
N SER A 436 24.08 18.46 -8.76
CA SER A 436 24.41 19.52 -7.80
C SER A 436 23.17 20.11 -7.12
N ILE A 437 22.14 19.27 -6.87
CA ILE A 437 20.89 19.68 -6.22
C ILE A 437 21.02 19.62 -4.70
N PHE A 438 21.71 18.58 -4.19
CA PHE A 438 21.81 18.30 -2.77
C PHE A 438 23.00 17.39 -2.46
N GLN A 439 23.68 17.67 -1.36
CA GLN A 439 24.70 16.81 -0.78
C GLN A 439 24.51 16.70 0.73
N LEU A 440 24.73 15.50 1.26
CA LEU A 440 24.68 15.29 2.72
C LEU A 440 25.76 16.13 3.40
N ASN A 441 25.37 16.87 4.41
CA ASN A 441 26.24 17.77 5.15
C ASN A 441 26.78 17.12 6.44
N SER A 442 27.72 17.80 7.10
CA SER A 442 28.32 17.34 8.36
C SER A 442 27.29 17.15 9.48
N ALA A 443 26.19 17.92 9.48
CA ALA A 443 25.14 17.79 10.46
C ALA A 443 24.40 16.45 10.34
N PHE A 444 24.13 16.00 9.11
CA PHE A 444 23.54 14.68 8.85
C PHE A 444 24.43 13.55 9.39
N TYR A 445 25.73 13.57 9.09
CA TYR A 445 26.64 12.51 9.59
C TYR A 445 26.74 12.51 11.12
N LYS A 446 26.78 13.68 11.76
CA LYS A 446 26.75 13.77 13.23
C LYS A 446 25.43 13.19 13.78
N MET A 447 24.32 13.45 13.12
CA MET A 447 23.02 12.88 13.52
C MET A 447 22.99 11.36 13.30
N LEU A 448 23.52 10.87 12.17
CA LEU A 448 23.62 9.45 11.90
C LEU A 448 24.36 8.69 13.02
N ILE A 449 25.49 9.24 13.48
CA ILE A 449 26.26 8.64 14.58
C ILE A 449 25.43 8.62 15.89
N LYS A 450 24.76 9.72 16.23
CA LYS A 450 23.92 9.80 17.44
C LYS A 450 22.77 8.79 17.39
N VAL A 451 22.08 8.73 16.26
CA VAL A 451 20.97 7.81 16.05
C VAL A 451 21.46 6.36 16.06
N ALA A 452 22.59 6.05 15.42
CA ALA A 452 23.19 4.71 15.43
C ALA A 452 23.56 4.25 16.85
N LEU A 453 24.23 5.10 17.64
CA LEU A 453 24.58 4.78 19.02
C LEU A 453 23.34 4.55 19.90
N SER A 454 22.34 5.42 19.81
CA SER A 454 21.06 5.23 20.53
C SER A 454 20.33 3.99 20.10
N SER A 455 20.38 3.65 18.79
CA SER A 455 19.80 2.44 18.26
C SER A 455 20.52 1.17 18.71
N ILE A 456 21.83 1.20 18.89
CA ILE A 456 22.61 0.09 19.45
C ILE A 456 22.20 -0.15 20.92
N ILE A 457 22.03 0.91 21.71
CA ILE A 457 21.56 0.78 23.11
C ILE A 457 20.15 0.15 23.15
N MET A 458 19.24 0.61 22.28
CA MET A 458 17.91 0.03 22.15
C MET A 458 17.98 -1.45 21.71
N LEU A 459 18.81 -1.75 20.72
CA LEU A 459 19.03 -3.12 20.23
C LEU A 459 19.51 -4.04 21.34
N SER A 460 20.50 -3.59 22.14
CA SER A 460 21.00 -4.36 23.27
C SER A 460 19.90 -4.65 24.29
N TYR A 461 19.06 -3.64 24.61
CA TYR A 461 17.91 -3.89 25.49
C TYR A 461 16.95 -4.92 24.91
N ILE A 462 16.56 -4.80 23.64
CA ILE A 462 15.66 -5.76 23.01
C ILE A 462 16.27 -7.16 23.04
N TYR A 463 17.55 -7.30 22.71
CA TYR A 463 18.24 -8.59 22.68
C TYR A 463 18.24 -9.31 24.04
N TYR A 464 18.50 -8.56 25.14
CA TYR A 464 18.58 -9.16 26.47
C TYR A 464 17.25 -9.22 27.25
N ALA A 465 16.31 -8.32 26.97
CA ALA A 465 15.10 -8.14 27.77
C ALA A 465 13.80 -8.55 27.02
N SER A 466 13.86 -8.81 25.72
CA SER A 466 12.69 -9.30 24.99
C SER A 466 12.34 -10.72 25.38
N PRO A 467 11.06 -11.04 25.57
CA PRO A 467 10.63 -12.42 25.76
C PRO A 467 11.04 -13.28 24.54
N THR A 468 11.34 -14.54 24.79
CA THR A 468 11.68 -15.51 23.74
C THR A 468 10.44 -15.85 22.91
N THR A 469 10.65 -16.38 21.71
CA THR A 469 9.57 -16.86 20.81
C THR A 469 8.67 -17.86 21.52
N ASP A 470 9.26 -18.80 22.29
CA ASP A 470 8.51 -19.81 23.06
C ASP A 470 7.61 -19.15 24.12
N SER A 471 8.10 -18.09 24.77
CA SER A 471 7.30 -17.32 25.75
C SER A 471 6.04 -16.71 25.10
N TYR A 472 6.16 -16.21 23.87
CA TYR A 472 5.00 -15.71 23.12
C TYR A 472 4.05 -16.82 22.72
N ILE A 473 4.56 -17.98 22.27
CA ILE A 473 3.73 -19.11 21.83
C ILE A 473 2.89 -19.66 22.99
N GLN A 474 3.50 -19.79 24.19
CA GLN A 474 2.84 -20.34 25.38
C GLN A 474 1.88 -19.35 26.08
N ALA A 475 2.04 -18.05 25.86
CA ALA A 475 1.25 -17.01 26.49
C ALA A 475 -0.16 -16.92 25.89
N ASP A 476 -1.13 -16.50 26.70
CA ASP A 476 -2.46 -16.12 26.21
C ASP A 476 -2.45 -14.80 25.44
N ALA A 477 -3.55 -14.48 24.74
CA ALA A 477 -3.64 -13.29 23.89
C ALA A 477 -3.36 -11.98 24.65
N ILE A 478 -3.83 -11.85 25.88
CA ILE A 478 -3.65 -10.65 26.70
C ILE A 478 -2.18 -10.53 27.13
N GLN A 479 -1.59 -11.62 27.58
CA GLN A 479 -0.18 -11.68 27.98
C GLN A 479 0.73 -11.35 26.80
N ARG A 480 0.46 -11.86 25.59
CA ARG A 480 1.21 -11.51 24.37
C ARG A 480 1.19 -10.01 24.11
N VAL A 481 0.00 -9.39 24.16
CA VAL A 481 -0.15 -7.93 23.97
C VAL A 481 0.61 -7.14 25.04
N ILE A 482 0.53 -7.55 26.30
CA ILE A 482 1.24 -6.87 27.41
C ILE A 482 2.76 -6.99 27.22
N MET A 483 3.27 -8.18 26.95
CA MET A 483 4.71 -8.44 26.75
C MET A 483 5.24 -7.61 25.57
N LEU A 484 4.56 -7.66 24.43
CA LEU A 484 4.95 -6.92 23.23
C LEU A 484 4.90 -5.40 23.46
N SER A 485 3.79 -4.89 24.02
CA SER A 485 3.61 -3.46 24.27
C SER A 485 4.65 -2.95 25.26
N ARG A 486 4.93 -3.70 26.34
CA ARG A 486 5.98 -3.35 27.30
C ARG A 486 7.34 -3.27 26.61
N THR A 487 7.70 -4.26 25.80
CA THR A 487 8.99 -4.29 25.11
C THR A 487 9.12 -3.11 24.14
N ILE A 488 8.07 -2.81 23.34
CA ILE A 488 8.06 -1.68 22.41
C ILE A 488 8.17 -0.35 23.17
N LEU A 489 7.35 -0.14 24.21
CA LEU A 489 7.33 1.14 24.94
C LEU A 489 8.64 1.40 25.68
N VAL A 490 9.20 0.38 26.34
CA VAL A 490 10.47 0.51 27.06
C VAL A 490 11.64 0.72 26.10
N SER A 491 11.70 -0.05 25.01
CA SER A 491 12.76 0.13 23.98
C SER A 491 12.71 1.51 23.33
N ALA A 492 11.52 2.01 23.01
CA ALA A 492 11.33 3.37 22.50
C ALA A 492 11.74 4.42 23.55
N GLY A 493 11.37 4.22 24.82
CA GLY A 493 11.80 5.09 25.93
C GLY A 493 13.31 5.14 26.08
N ILE A 494 13.99 3.98 26.05
CA ILE A 494 15.45 3.88 26.11
C ILE A 494 16.09 4.59 24.91
N TYR A 495 15.56 4.36 23.69
CA TYR A 495 16.06 5.02 22.49
C TYR A 495 15.98 6.54 22.59
N PHE A 496 14.84 7.12 22.92
CA PHE A 496 14.68 8.57 23.02
C PHE A 496 15.45 9.17 24.20
N ALA A 497 15.54 8.47 25.33
CA ALA A 497 16.34 8.89 26.48
C ALA A 497 17.83 8.91 26.11
N SER A 498 18.35 7.85 25.49
CA SER A 498 19.75 7.79 25.05
C SER A 498 20.06 8.86 24.00
N LEU A 499 19.16 9.10 23.06
CA LEU A 499 19.29 10.14 22.05
C LEU A 499 19.34 11.55 22.65
N TYR A 500 18.53 11.79 23.70
CA TYR A 500 18.58 13.03 24.47
C TYR A 500 19.90 13.20 25.23
N VAL A 501 20.39 12.15 25.90
CA VAL A 501 21.69 12.17 26.65
C VAL A 501 22.86 12.39 25.69
N ILE A 502 22.86 11.79 24.48
CA ILE A 502 23.91 11.97 23.47
C ILE A 502 23.85 13.38 22.84
N GLY A 503 22.88 14.21 23.24
CA GLY A 503 22.86 15.63 22.93
C GLY A 503 21.96 16.00 21.75
N LEU A 504 20.89 15.26 21.51
CA LEU A 504 19.79 15.74 20.67
C LEU A 504 18.83 16.58 21.52
N ARG A 505 18.83 17.90 21.32
CA ARG A 505 17.84 18.78 21.93
C ARG A 505 16.68 19.00 20.98
N VAL A 506 15.44 18.92 21.49
CA VAL A 506 14.21 19.13 20.70
C VAL A 506 14.20 20.47 19.94
N LYS A 507 14.94 21.47 20.46
CA LYS A 507 15.13 22.77 19.79
C LYS A 507 16.03 22.71 18.54
N GLN A 508 16.71 21.59 18.27
CA GLN A 508 17.59 21.40 17.10
C GLN A 508 16.89 20.66 15.94
N LEU A 509 15.68 20.19 16.15
CA LEU A 509 14.75 19.60 15.19
C LEU A 509 13.80 20.68 14.61
#